data_5073f375d7b970441f9158b3c2f9f1e2
#
_entry.id   5073f375d7b970441f9158b3c2f9f1e2
#
_cell.length_a   1.000
_cell.length_b   1.000
_cell.length_c   1.000
_cell.angle_alpha   90.00
_cell.angle_beta   90.00
_cell.angle_gamma   90.00
#
_symmetry.space_group_name_H-M   'P 1'
#
loop_
_entity.id
_entity.type
_entity.pdbx_description
1 polymer ?
#
loop_
_entity_poly.entity_id
_entity_poly.type
_entity_poly.pdbx_seq_one_letter_code
_entity_poly.pdbx_strand_id
1 'polypeptide(L)'
;KPLKRVTESDMDQCMKLNVYSAISAIQGFQENLKNNNGSIVLFSSVAAQKGFANHTIIASAKAALEGLTVTLAAEFAPSIRVNCLAPSLTESKISQSMLKSEVVAEALAKAHPLKRLGKGNDSASIAKFLLSDESSWITGQIIGVDGGRSRLS
;
A
#
# COMPACT_ATOMS: atom_id res chain seq x y z
N LYS A 1 -12.24 -11.87 -5.55
CA LYS A 1 -13.39 -12.68 -6.07
C LYS A 1 -14.53 -11.77 -6.54
N PRO A 2 -15.47 -12.25 -7.40
CA PRO A 2 -16.62 -11.48 -7.84
C PRO A 2 -17.49 -11.00 -6.67
N LEU A 3 -18.09 -9.80 -6.76
CA LEU A 3 -18.89 -9.18 -5.69
C LEU A 3 -19.97 -10.10 -5.13
N LYS A 4 -20.69 -10.81 -6.00
CA LYS A 4 -21.75 -11.77 -5.62
C LYS A 4 -21.29 -12.93 -4.70
N ARG A 5 -19.97 -13.14 -4.59
CA ARG A 5 -19.35 -14.19 -3.75
C ARG A 5 -18.63 -13.62 -2.54
N VAL A 6 -18.65 -12.29 -2.37
CA VAL A 6 -18.06 -11.61 -1.21
C VAL A 6 -19.01 -11.77 -0.03
N THR A 7 -18.48 -12.19 1.11
CA THR A 7 -19.22 -12.32 2.37
C THR A 7 -18.77 -11.25 3.35
N GLU A 8 -19.59 -10.99 4.37
CA GLU A 8 -19.23 -10.12 5.49
C GLU A 8 -17.92 -10.60 6.17
N SER A 9 -17.81 -11.89 6.40
CA SER A 9 -16.61 -12.51 6.97
C SER A 9 -15.34 -12.23 6.16
N ASP A 10 -15.42 -12.22 4.82
CA ASP A 10 -14.27 -11.87 3.97
C ASP A 10 -13.84 -10.41 4.18
N MET A 11 -14.83 -9.51 4.28
CA MET A 11 -14.58 -8.09 4.53
C MET A 11 -13.95 -7.88 5.90
N ASP A 12 -14.54 -8.46 6.94
CA ASP A 12 -14.05 -8.37 8.32
C ASP A 12 -12.63 -8.88 8.46
N GLN A 13 -12.35 -10.05 7.90
CA GLN A 13 -11.02 -10.64 7.97
C GLN A 13 -9.98 -9.75 7.26
N CYS A 14 -10.33 -9.21 6.09
CA CYS A 14 -9.43 -8.32 5.36
C CYS A 14 -9.21 -6.99 6.11
N MET A 15 -10.25 -6.40 6.67
CA MET A 15 -10.17 -5.18 7.46
C MET A 15 -9.35 -5.41 8.74
N LYS A 16 -9.59 -6.50 9.46
CA LYS A 16 -8.81 -6.87 10.65
C LYS A 16 -7.33 -6.99 10.34
N LEU A 17 -6.99 -7.69 9.26
CA LEU A 17 -5.60 -7.94 8.89
C LEU A 17 -4.88 -6.68 8.38
N ASN A 18 -5.54 -5.81 7.65
CA ASN A 18 -4.88 -4.67 6.98
C ASN A 18 -5.05 -3.37 7.77
N VAL A 19 -6.25 -3.07 8.26
CA VAL A 19 -6.57 -1.76 8.82
C VAL A 19 -6.48 -1.77 10.34
N TYR A 20 -7.18 -2.68 11.01
CA TYR A 20 -7.22 -2.70 12.48
C TYR A 20 -5.85 -3.07 13.06
N SER A 21 -5.11 -3.98 12.42
CA SER A 21 -3.74 -4.30 12.84
C SER A 21 -2.80 -3.10 12.72
N ALA A 22 -2.94 -2.30 11.66
CA ALA A 22 -2.15 -1.08 11.49
C ALA A 22 -2.48 -0.06 12.58
N ILE A 23 -3.76 0.19 12.84
CA ILE A 23 -4.21 1.09 13.91
C ILE A 23 -3.66 0.63 15.27
N SER A 24 -3.82 -0.65 15.61
CA SER A 24 -3.34 -1.19 16.89
C SER A 24 -1.81 -1.06 17.04
N ALA A 25 -1.07 -1.32 15.98
CA ALA A 25 0.39 -1.15 15.99
C ALA A 25 0.78 0.33 16.19
N ILE A 26 0.14 1.24 15.47
CA ILE A 26 0.40 2.69 15.59
C ILE A 26 0.08 3.17 17.00
N GLN A 27 -1.06 2.78 17.57
CA GLN A 27 -1.43 3.11 18.96
C GLN A 27 -0.38 2.61 19.96
N GLY A 28 0.13 1.39 19.77
CA GLY A 28 1.14 0.81 20.67
C GLY A 28 2.50 1.51 20.62
N PHE A 29 2.84 2.17 19.52
CA PHE A 29 4.13 2.85 19.35
C PHE A 29 4.03 4.37 19.35
N GLN A 30 2.85 4.96 19.45
CA GLN A 30 2.58 6.38 19.26
C GLN A 30 3.47 7.29 20.12
N GLU A 31 3.54 7.04 21.42
CA GLU A 31 4.36 7.86 22.34
C GLU A 31 5.85 7.76 21.99
N ASN A 32 6.33 6.57 21.66
CA ASN A 32 7.73 6.39 21.28
C ASN A 32 8.05 7.14 19.97
N LEU A 33 7.17 7.01 18.97
CA LEU A 33 7.31 7.73 17.70
C LEU A 33 7.28 9.24 17.90
N LYS A 34 6.38 9.75 18.74
CA LYS A 34 6.27 11.17 19.04
C LYS A 34 7.54 11.73 19.70
N ASN A 35 8.06 11.01 20.68
CA ASN A 35 9.26 11.43 21.41
C ASN A 35 10.54 11.40 20.55
N ASN A 36 10.53 10.72 19.42
CA ASN A 36 11.68 10.55 18.53
C ASN A 36 11.47 11.15 17.14
N ASN A 37 10.49 12.04 16.94
CA ASN A 37 10.15 12.61 15.63
C ASN A 37 10.00 11.51 14.55
N GLY A 38 9.24 10.49 14.88
CA GLY A 38 9.15 9.24 14.12
C GLY A 38 8.52 9.38 12.72
N SER A 39 8.59 8.29 11.98
CA SER A 39 7.96 8.19 10.67
C SER A 39 7.23 6.86 10.52
N ILE A 40 6.06 6.90 9.91
CA ILE A 40 5.21 5.74 9.62
C ILE A 40 5.07 5.61 8.11
N VAL A 41 5.26 4.39 7.59
CA VAL A 41 4.99 4.06 6.20
C VAL A 41 3.98 2.93 6.14
N LEU A 42 2.80 3.22 5.60
CA LEU A 42 1.76 2.24 5.33
C LEU A 42 1.86 1.72 3.89
N PHE A 43 1.28 0.55 3.64
CA PHE A 43 1.27 -0.08 2.32
C PHE A 43 -0.16 -0.25 1.82
N SER A 44 -0.57 0.60 0.88
CA SER A 44 -1.78 0.47 0.09
C SER A 44 -1.55 -0.44 -1.14
N SER A 45 -2.20 -0.13 -2.22
CA SER A 45 -2.08 -0.79 -3.53
C SER A 45 -2.66 0.13 -4.61
N VAL A 46 -2.17 0.01 -5.84
CA VAL A 46 -2.84 0.66 -6.99
C VAL A 46 -4.31 0.27 -7.11
N ALA A 47 -4.72 -0.88 -6.55
CA ALA A 47 -6.11 -1.32 -6.55
C ALA A 47 -7.03 -0.43 -5.68
N ALA A 48 -6.49 0.41 -4.81
CA ALA A 48 -7.25 1.40 -4.07
C ALA A 48 -7.66 2.61 -4.94
N GLN A 49 -6.88 2.89 -5.97
CA GLN A 49 -7.02 4.10 -6.81
C GLN A 49 -7.48 3.79 -8.23
N LYS A 50 -7.18 2.60 -8.75
CA LYS A 50 -7.56 2.14 -10.08
C LYS A 50 -8.48 0.91 -9.97
N GLY A 51 -9.59 0.91 -10.70
CA GLY A 51 -10.54 -0.20 -10.69
C GLY A 51 -9.96 -1.48 -11.29
N PHE A 52 -10.07 -2.56 -10.52
CA PHE A 52 -9.79 -3.91 -10.99
C PHE A 52 -10.96 -4.82 -10.68
N ALA A 53 -11.42 -5.60 -11.67
CA ALA A 53 -12.47 -6.58 -11.44
C ALA A 53 -12.07 -7.57 -10.35
N ASN A 54 -13.02 -7.98 -9.52
CA ASN A 54 -12.85 -8.96 -8.44
C ASN A 54 -11.94 -8.51 -7.27
N HIS A 55 -11.64 -7.22 -7.13
CA HIS A 55 -10.78 -6.67 -6.08
C HIS A 55 -11.54 -5.94 -4.97
N THR A 56 -12.87 -6.04 -4.90
CA THR A 56 -13.70 -5.30 -3.93
C THR A 56 -13.16 -5.35 -2.51
N ILE A 57 -12.80 -6.54 -2.01
CA ILE A 57 -12.36 -6.73 -0.63
C ILE A 57 -11.04 -5.98 -0.37
N ILE A 58 -10.01 -6.29 -1.16
CA ILE A 58 -8.67 -5.72 -0.91
C ILE A 58 -8.59 -4.25 -1.29
N ALA A 59 -9.30 -3.82 -2.34
CA ALA A 59 -9.33 -2.42 -2.74
C ALA A 59 -9.93 -1.54 -1.63
N SER A 60 -11.04 -1.97 -1.02
CA SER A 60 -11.67 -1.25 0.10
C SER A 60 -10.75 -1.13 1.31
N ALA A 61 -10.09 -2.23 1.71
CA ALA A 61 -9.17 -2.21 2.85
C ALA A 61 -7.93 -1.33 2.57
N LYS A 62 -7.41 -1.37 1.34
CA LYS A 62 -6.25 -0.56 0.96
C LYS A 62 -6.59 0.93 0.80
N ALA A 63 -7.80 1.27 0.32
CA ALA A 63 -8.30 2.64 0.31
C ALA A 63 -8.49 3.20 1.74
N ALA A 64 -8.93 2.37 2.68
CA ALA A 64 -9.00 2.75 4.09
C ALA A 64 -7.64 3.13 4.67
N LEU A 65 -6.55 2.44 4.29
CA LEU A 65 -5.18 2.80 4.69
C LEU A 65 -4.73 4.14 4.10
N GLU A 66 -5.17 4.50 2.90
CA GLU A 66 -4.88 5.82 2.30
C GLU A 66 -5.59 6.94 3.08
N GLY A 67 -6.87 6.76 3.41
CA GLY A 67 -7.60 7.68 4.28
C GLY A 67 -6.98 7.80 5.67
N LEU A 68 -6.59 6.67 6.27
CA LEU A 68 -5.88 6.64 7.54
C LEU A 68 -4.56 7.41 7.49
N THR A 69 -3.80 7.28 6.40
CA THR A 69 -2.53 8.00 6.19
C THR A 69 -2.72 9.51 6.28
N VAL A 70 -3.69 10.04 5.54
CA VAL A 70 -3.94 11.49 5.49
C VAL A 70 -4.40 12.01 6.84
N THR A 71 -5.33 11.28 7.49
CA THR A 71 -5.86 11.67 8.80
C THR A 71 -4.79 11.65 9.88
N LEU A 72 -3.99 10.58 9.97
CA LEU A 72 -2.92 10.48 10.95
C LEU A 72 -1.78 11.46 10.68
N ALA A 73 -1.47 11.78 9.42
CA ALA A 73 -0.50 12.81 9.10
C ALA A 73 -0.93 14.18 9.65
N ALA A 74 -2.22 14.52 9.55
CA ALA A 74 -2.76 15.76 10.11
C ALA A 74 -2.79 15.75 11.65
N GLU A 75 -3.17 14.61 12.25
CA GLU A 75 -3.30 14.48 13.71
C GLU A 75 -1.92 14.49 14.41
N PHE A 76 -0.91 13.87 13.80
CA PHE A 76 0.40 13.68 14.42
C PHE A 76 1.43 14.76 14.09
N ALA A 77 1.14 15.62 13.12
CA ALA A 77 2.03 16.74 12.82
C ALA A 77 2.19 17.69 14.04
N PRO A 78 3.38 18.25 14.28
CA PRO A 78 4.61 18.10 13.51
C PRO A 78 5.52 16.92 13.95
N SER A 79 5.10 16.13 14.94
CA SER A 79 5.97 15.19 15.66
C SER A 79 6.18 13.85 14.92
N ILE A 80 5.21 13.38 14.12
CA ILE A 80 5.31 12.12 13.38
C ILE A 80 4.88 12.35 11.94
N ARG A 81 5.67 11.88 11.01
CA ARG A 81 5.31 11.86 9.59
C ARG A 81 4.61 10.54 9.25
N VAL A 82 3.56 10.60 8.43
CA VAL A 82 2.82 9.42 7.99
C VAL A 82 2.65 9.45 6.49
N ASN A 83 3.15 8.44 5.80
CA ASN A 83 3.05 8.30 4.36
C ASN A 83 2.61 6.89 3.96
N CYS A 84 2.17 6.72 2.74
CA CYS A 84 1.71 5.44 2.22
C CYS A 84 2.34 5.14 0.86
N LEU A 85 2.75 3.90 0.65
CA LEU A 85 3.15 3.40 -0.66
C LEU A 85 2.00 2.61 -1.29
N ALA A 86 1.75 2.84 -2.57
CA ALA A 86 0.75 2.13 -3.37
C ALA A 86 1.44 1.32 -4.48
N PRO A 87 1.97 0.13 -4.18
CA PRO A 87 2.61 -0.71 -5.18
C PRO A 87 1.60 -1.33 -6.14
N SER A 88 2.05 -1.60 -7.37
CA SER A 88 1.38 -2.50 -8.29
C SER A 88 1.86 -3.94 -8.08
N LEU A 89 1.51 -4.82 -9.02
CA LEU A 89 1.89 -6.23 -8.96
C LEU A 89 3.42 -6.37 -8.85
N THR A 90 3.82 -6.94 -7.73
CA THR A 90 5.22 -7.13 -7.34
C THR A 90 5.50 -8.61 -7.19
N GLU A 91 6.66 -9.05 -7.66
CA GLU A 91 7.14 -10.43 -7.48
C GLU A 91 7.29 -10.74 -5.99
N SER A 92 6.53 -11.71 -5.51
CA SER A 92 6.49 -12.12 -4.11
C SER A 92 5.94 -13.53 -3.97
N LYS A 93 6.04 -14.13 -2.79
CA LYS A 93 5.42 -15.43 -2.52
C LYS A 93 3.90 -15.41 -2.76
N ILE A 94 3.23 -14.28 -2.48
CA ILE A 94 1.77 -14.14 -2.67
C ILE A 94 1.42 -14.11 -4.16
N SER A 95 2.19 -13.40 -4.98
CA SER A 95 1.93 -13.26 -6.41
C SER A 95 2.39 -14.48 -7.23
N GLN A 96 3.19 -15.37 -6.63
CA GLN A 96 3.81 -16.51 -7.31
C GLN A 96 2.79 -17.43 -8.00
N SER A 97 1.60 -17.64 -7.36
CA SER A 97 0.54 -18.44 -7.96
C SER A 97 -0.04 -17.85 -9.24
N MET A 98 -0.08 -16.52 -9.35
CA MET A 98 -0.55 -15.79 -10.54
C MET A 98 0.52 -15.75 -11.65
N LEU A 99 1.78 -15.88 -11.29
CA LEU A 99 2.93 -15.75 -12.18
C LEU A 99 3.47 -17.11 -12.68
N LYS A 100 2.79 -18.21 -12.40
CA LYS A 100 3.20 -19.56 -12.84
C LYS A 100 3.25 -19.72 -14.36
N SER A 101 2.37 -19.02 -15.09
CA SER A 101 2.37 -19.01 -16.54
C SER A 101 3.20 -17.85 -17.05
N GLU A 102 4.23 -18.14 -17.82
CA GLU A 102 5.11 -17.14 -18.46
C GLU A 102 4.31 -16.16 -19.32
N VAL A 103 3.34 -16.66 -20.09
CA VAL A 103 2.45 -15.86 -20.94
C VAL A 103 1.65 -14.85 -20.07
N VAL A 104 1.13 -15.29 -18.92
CA VAL A 104 0.38 -14.41 -17.99
C VAL A 104 1.32 -13.39 -17.35
N ALA A 105 2.50 -13.83 -16.92
CA ALA A 105 3.50 -12.93 -16.31
C ALA A 105 3.94 -11.84 -17.31
N GLU A 106 4.18 -12.20 -18.56
CA GLU A 106 4.53 -11.26 -19.63
C GLU A 106 3.40 -10.28 -19.95
N ALA A 107 2.16 -10.75 -20.04
CA ALA A 107 1.00 -9.89 -20.26
C ALA A 107 0.81 -8.89 -19.10
N LEU A 108 0.99 -9.34 -17.85
CA LEU A 108 0.94 -8.48 -16.66
C LEU A 108 2.09 -7.46 -16.64
N ALA A 109 3.30 -7.86 -17.05
CA ALA A 109 4.44 -6.94 -17.19
C ALA A 109 4.18 -5.87 -18.26
N LYS A 110 3.68 -6.26 -19.43
CA LYS A 110 3.31 -5.34 -20.54
C LYS A 110 2.23 -4.33 -20.16
N ALA A 111 1.38 -4.66 -19.19
CA ALA A 111 0.35 -3.75 -18.70
C ALA A 111 0.92 -2.57 -17.87
N HIS A 112 2.20 -2.59 -17.51
CA HIS A 112 2.89 -1.48 -16.88
C HIS A 112 3.64 -0.66 -17.94
N PRO A 113 3.58 0.68 -17.92
CA PRO A 113 4.38 1.52 -18.80
C PRO A 113 5.88 1.17 -18.80
N LEU A 114 6.46 0.84 -17.65
CA LEU A 114 7.87 0.40 -17.52
C LEU A 114 8.12 -1.05 -17.95
N LYS A 115 7.11 -1.75 -18.51
CA LYS A 115 7.21 -3.07 -19.15
C LYS A 115 7.83 -4.18 -18.29
N ARG A 116 7.70 -4.09 -16.98
CA ARG A 116 8.10 -5.12 -16.02
C ARG A 116 7.18 -5.19 -14.82
N LEU A 117 7.26 -6.27 -14.07
CA LEU A 117 6.66 -6.36 -12.74
C LEU A 117 7.54 -5.60 -11.72
N GLY A 118 6.92 -5.21 -10.62
CA GLY A 118 7.64 -4.65 -9.47
C GLY A 118 8.52 -5.70 -8.80
N LYS A 119 9.57 -5.25 -8.13
CA LYS A 119 10.41 -6.05 -7.23
C LYS A 119 10.30 -5.48 -5.82
N GLY A 120 10.53 -6.30 -4.80
CA GLY A 120 10.48 -5.86 -3.40
C GLY A 120 11.34 -4.61 -3.15
N ASN A 121 12.52 -4.53 -3.77
CA ASN A 121 13.42 -3.39 -3.66
C ASN A 121 12.85 -2.08 -4.23
N ASP A 122 11.93 -2.13 -5.20
CA ASP A 122 11.31 -0.91 -5.73
C ASP A 122 10.54 -0.16 -4.63
N SER A 123 9.80 -0.89 -3.79
CA SER A 123 9.10 -0.30 -2.64
C SER A 123 10.01 -0.09 -1.44
N ALA A 124 10.95 -0.99 -1.18
CA ALA A 124 11.84 -0.92 -0.03
C ALA A 124 12.73 0.33 -0.05
N SER A 125 13.22 0.73 -1.22
CA SER A 125 14.06 1.93 -1.36
C SER A 125 13.29 3.21 -1.00
N ILE A 126 12.02 3.33 -1.44
CA ILE A 126 11.18 4.47 -1.10
C ILE A 126 10.77 4.43 0.37
N ALA A 127 10.43 3.24 0.90
CA ALA A 127 10.12 3.10 2.32
C ALA A 127 11.31 3.53 3.20
N LYS A 128 12.53 3.11 2.87
CA LYS A 128 13.76 3.53 3.55
C LYS A 128 13.92 5.05 3.53
N PHE A 129 13.75 5.69 2.38
CA PHE A 129 13.80 7.14 2.25
C PHE A 129 12.73 7.82 3.11
N LEU A 130 11.48 7.36 3.08
CA LEU A 130 10.39 7.93 3.86
C LEU A 130 10.55 7.75 5.39
N LEU A 131 11.27 6.72 5.81
CA LEU A 131 11.58 6.45 7.21
C LEU A 131 12.81 7.24 7.71
N SER A 132 13.58 7.86 6.83
CA SER A 132 14.78 8.64 7.17
C SER A 132 14.48 10.14 7.28
N ASP A 133 15.43 10.89 7.82
CA ASP A 133 15.38 12.35 7.94
C ASP A 133 15.46 13.07 6.58
N GLU A 134 15.93 12.40 5.54
CA GLU A 134 15.97 12.93 4.17
C GLU A 134 14.56 13.29 3.63
N SER A 135 13.52 12.71 4.20
CA SER A 135 12.12 12.98 3.88
C SER A 135 11.40 13.86 4.93
N SER A 136 12.15 14.69 5.68
CA SER A 136 11.63 15.52 6.79
C SER A 136 10.51 16.49 6.39
N TRP A 137 10.38 16.81 5.11
CA TRP A 137 9.32 17.69 4.55
C TRP A 137 8.22 16.93 3.80
N ILE A 138 8.09 15.60 4.02
CA ILE A 138 7.12 14.74 3.33
C ILE A 138 6.24 14.04 4.35
N THR A 139 4.95 14.39 4.37
CA THR A 139 3.92 13.72 5.18
C THR A 139 2.57 13.73 4.47
N GLY A 140 1.67 12.80 4.77
CA GLY A 140 0.33 12.70 4.19
C GLY A 140 0.30 12.24 2.73
N GLN A 141 1.41 11.72 2.19
CA GLN A 141 1.50 11.36 0.78
C GLN A 141 1.15 9.89 0.52
N ILE A 142 0.43 9.66 -0.58
CA ILE A 142 0.22 8.33 -1.15
C ILE A 142 1.06 8.24 -2.43
N ILE A 143 2.13 7.45 -2.38
CA ILE A 143 3.13 7.37 -3.45
C ILE A 143 2.96 6.07 -4.23
N GLY A 144 2.62 6.19 -5.53
CA GLY A 144 2.54 5.05 -6.44
C GLY A 144 3.93 4.47 -6.73
N VAL A 145 4.09 3.16 -6.48
CA VAL A 145 5.29 2.39 -6.83
C VAL A 145 4.86 1.30 -7.81
N ASP A 146 4.51 1.70 -9.02
CA ASP A 146 3.63 0.93 -9.88
C ASP A 146 4.07 0.87 -11.36
N GLY A 147 5.25 1.35 -11.66
CA GLY A 147 5.75 1.41 -13.04
C GLY A 147 4.88 2.26 -13.97
N GLY A 148 4.14 3.23 -13.43
CA GLY A 148 3.26 4.13 -14.17
C GLY A 148 1.84 3.60 -14.38
N ARG A 149 1.49 2.43 -13.81
CA ARG A 149 0.23 1.74 -14.10
C ARG A 149 -1.02 2.52 -13.67
N SER A 150 -0.97 3.28 -12.58
CA SER A 150 -2.14 4.02 -12.09
C SER A 150 -2.38 5.33 -12.84
N ARG A 151 -1.34 5.93 -13.41
CA ARG A 151 -1.38 7.27 -13.99
C ARG A 151 -1.25 7.33 -15.50
N LEU A 152 -0.54 6.37 -16.12
CA LEU A 152 -0.14 6.43 -17.51
C LEU A 152 -0.79 5.35 -18.40
N SER A 153 -1.62 4.46 -17.85
CA SER A 153 -2.21 3.34 -18.58
C SER A 153 -3.71 3.18 -18.31
#